data_a53bbb83698a619cf8d4bd951daf6b5e
#
_entry.id   a53bbb83698a619cf8d4bd951daf6b5e
#
_cell.length_a   1.000
_cell.length_b   1.000
_cell.length_c   1.000
_cell.angle_alpha   90.00
_cell.angle_beta   90.00
_cell.angle_gamma   90.00
#
_symmetry.space_group_name_H-M   'P 1'
#
loop_
_entity.id
_entity.type
_entity.pdbx_description
1 polymer ?
#
loop_
_entity_poly.entity_id
_entity_poly.type
_entity_poly.pdbx_seq_one_letter_code
_entity_poly.pdbx_strand_id
1 'polypeptide(L)'
;MRGHRPERLLGCRGVTFVELLIVGVIVLVAVNGMTWALSSSGRTLWIRTDAQMHSLAQAQRALDRISEELRRASRGQTDAARRPVCGANQITFFPAGAGTAIVYGVNGGNLIRTQDNIAQTMAAQITGLTPSCQANGLIRLQLTAQVRVLSTGATSVTQTLNGQVRIPNP
;
A
#
# COMPACT_ATOMS: atom_id res chain seq x y z
N MET A 1 -12.84 -86.10 4.66
CA MET A 1 -12.78 -85.27 5.85
C MET A 1 -12.82 -83.85 5.42
N ARG A 2 -13.95 -83.16 5.54
CA ARG A 2 -14.14 -81.75 5.16
C ARG A 2 -14.14 -80.93 6.47
N GLY A 3 -13.10 -80.11 6.64
CA GLY A 3 -12.94 -79.21 7.78
C GLY A 3 -13.90 -78.02 7.63
N HIS A 4 -14.82 -77.92 8.59
CA HIS A 4 -15.72 -76.80 8.74
C HIS A 4 -14.94 -75.65 9.40
N ARG A 5 -14.76 -74.52 8.66
CA ARG A 5 -14.26 -73.27 9.25
C ARG A 5 -15.43 -72.51 9.87
N PRO A 6 -15.36 -72.11 11.13
CA PRO A 6 -16.38 -71.25 11.72
C PRO A 6 -16.20 -69.85 11.19
N GLU A 7 -17.20 -69.34 10.48
CA GLU A 7 -17.33 -67.91 10.14
C GLU A 7 -17.49 -67.10 11.44
N ARG A 8 -16.51 -66.25 11.70
CA ARG A 8 -16.62 -65.26 12.77
C ARG A 8 -17.66 -64.22 12.36
N LEU A 9 -18.85 -64.32 12.94
CA LEU A 9 -19.85 -63.28 12.89
C LEU A 9 -19.25 -62.03 13.54
N LEU A 10 -18.88 -61.05 12.75
CA LEU A 10 -18.56 -59.71 13.19
C LEU A 10 -19.84 -59.13 13.82
N GLY A 11 -19.90 -59.19 15.15
CA GLY A 11 -21.00 -58.57 15.91
C GLY A 11 -21.07 -57.10 15.63
N CYS A 12 -22.11 -56.64 14.93
CA CYS A 12 -22.45 -55.26 14.79
C CYS A 12 -22.76 -54.71 16.20
N ARG A 13 -21.77 -54.09 16.87
CA ARG A 13 -21.99 -53.32 18.08
C ARG A 13 -22.86 -52.15 17.72
N GLY A 14 -24.08 -52.11 18.14
CA GLY A 14 -24.97 -50.95 18.01
C GLY A 14 -24.34 -49.75 18.71
N VAL A 15 -24.21 -48.63 18.01
CA VAL A 15 -23.73 -47.36 18.58
C VAL A 15 -24.72 -46.92 19.65
N THR A 16 -24.26 -46.67 20.87
CA THR A 16 -25.11 -46.20 21.96
C THR A 16 -25.49 -44.75 21.74
N PHE A 17 -26.68 -44.33 22.17
CA PHE A 17 -27.15 -42.96 22.09
C PHE A 17 -26.15 -41.97 22.74
N VAL A 18 -25.50 -42.38 23.82
CA VAL A 18 -24.46 -41.60 24.52
C VAL A 18 -23.24 -41.37 23.65
N GLU A 19 -22.80 -42.38 22.89
CA GLU A 19 -21.65 -42.29 21.98
C GLU A 19 -21.91 -41.30 20.83
N LEU A 20 -23.14 -41.31 20.31
CA LEU A 20 -23.59 -40.37 19.28
C LEU A 20 -23.63 -38.93 19.81
N LEU A 21 -24.05 -38.74 21.07
CA LEU A 21 -24.11 -37.46 21.73
C LEU A 21 -22.68 -36.88 21.96
N ILE A 22 -21.74 -37.71 22.41
CA ILE A 22 -20.36 -37.31 22.62
C ILE A 22 -19.70 -36.90 21.29
N VAL A 23 -19.89 -37.68 20.24
CA VAL A 23 -19.35 -37.34 18.88
C VAL A 23 -19.97 -36.04 18.40
N GLY A 24 -21.26 -35.82 18.59
CA GLY A 24 -21.93 -34.56 18.22
C GLY A 24 -21.34 -33.33 18.91
N VAL A 25 -21.08 -33.44 20.22
CA VAL A 25 -20.43 -32.33 20.97
C VAL A 25 -19.00 -32.06 20.47
N ILE A 26 -18.21 -33.12 20.25
CA ILE A 26 -16.85 -32.97 19.75
C ILE A 26 -16.84 -32.27 18.37
N VAL A 27 -17.71 -32.69 17.46
CA VAL A 27 -17.83 -32.07 16.13
C VAL A 27 -18.24 -30.60 16.26
N LEU A 28 -19.19 -30.29 17.12
CA LEU A 28 -19.67 -28.93 17.33
C LEU A 28 -18.58 -27.99 17.89
N VAL A 29 -17.79 -28.49 18.85
CA VAL A 29 -16.63 -27.73 19.38
C VAL A 29 -15.54 -27.54 18.29
N ALA A 30 -15.25 -28.56 17.51
CA ALA A 30 -14.27 -28.49 16.45
C ALA A 30 -14.68 -27.47 15.36
N VAL A 31 -15.94 -27.50 14.94
CA VAL A 31 -16.46 -26.55 13.93
C VAL A 31 -16.45 -25.12 14.47
N ASN A 32 -16.89 -24.89 15.71
CA ASN A 32 -16.81 -23.55 16.29
C ASN A 32 -15.39 -23.05 16.46
N GLY A 33 -14.46 -23.92 16.87
CA GLY A 33 -13.02 -23.57 16.96
C GLY A 33 -12.42 -23.18 15.61
N MET A 34 -12.74 -23.92 14.54
CA MET A 34 -12.31 -23.59 13.18
C MET A 34 -12.86 -22.26 12.67
N THR A 35 -14.16 -22.03 12.87
CA THR A 35 -14.78 -20.77 12.43
C THR A 35 -14.21 -19.57 13.16
N TRP A 36 -13.93 -19.70 14.46
CA TRP A 36 -13.30 -18.64 15.25
C TRP A 36 -11.86 -18.35 14.77
N ALA A 37 -11.06 -19.40 14.53
CA ALA A 37 -9.69 -19.26 14.02
C ALA A 37 -9.66 -18.60 12.65
N LEU A 38 -10.52 -18.99 11.72
CA LEU A 38 -10.63 -18.40 10.39
C LEU A 38 -11.10 -16.94 10.44
N SER A 39 -12.06 -16.59 11.29
CA SER A 39 -12.56 -15.22 11.41
C SER A 39 -11.53 -14.29 12.03
N SER A 40 -10.75 -14.75 13.01
CA SER A 40 -9.68 -13.95 13.61
C SER A 40 -8.53 -13.68 12.65
N SER A 41 -8.13 -14.68 11.87
CA SER A 41 -7.11 -14.54 10.83
C SER A 41 -7.56 -13.62 9.69
N GLY A 42 -8.84 -13.72 9.30
CA GLY A 42 -9.43 -12.87 8.26
C GLY A 42 -9.41 -11.39 8.64
N ARG A 43 -9.80 -11.03 9.85
CA ARG A 43 -9.82 -9.64 10.31
C ARG A 43 -8.44 -8.97 10.25
N THR A 44 -7.39 -9.67 10.64
CA THR A 44 -6.03 -9.13 10.59
C THR A 44 -5.53 -8.89 9.16
N LEU A 45 -5.90 -9.75 8.21
CA LEU A 45 -5.58 -9.57 6.80
C LEU A 45 -6.32 -8.36 6.20
N TRP A 46 -7.62 -8.21 6.50
CA TRP A 46 -8.42 -7.08 6.01
C TRP A 46 -7.88 -5.73 6.48
N ILE A 47 -7.59 -5.58 7.77
CA ILE A 47 -7.03 -4.33 8.32
C ILE A 47 -5.69 -3.98 7.67
N ARG A 48 -4.85 -4.97 7.37
CA ARG A 48 -3.56 -4.76 6.71
C ARG A 48 -3.73 -4.28 5.27
N THR A 49 -4.61 -4.92 4.52
CA THR A 49 -4.88 -4.56 3.13
C THR A 49 -5.47 -3.17 3.02
N ASP A 50 -6.39 -2.80 3.90
CA ASP A 50 -7.03 -1.49 3.91
C ASP A 50 -6.02 -0.37 4.20
N ALA A 51 -5.17 -0.52 5.22
CA ALA A 51 -4.13 0.46 5.53
C ALA A 51 -3.12 0.64 4.37
N GLN A 52 -2.78 -0.44 3.67
CA GLN A 52 -1.92 -0.39 2.49
C GLN A 52 -2.59 0.35 1.33
N MET A 53 -3.85 0.03 1.06
CA MET A 53 -4.63 0.68 0.00
C MET A 53 -4.77 2.20 0.24
N HIS A 54 -5.05 2.60 1.47
CA HIS A 54 -5.17 4.03 1.82
C HIS A 54 -3.86 4.81 1.62
N SER A 55 -2.73 4.27 2.06
CA SER A 55 -1.44 4.95 1.91
C SER A 55 -1.00 5.04 0.46
N LEU A 56 -1.24 3.98 -0.34
CA LEU A 56 -0.99 3.98 -1.76
C LEU A 56 -1.87 4.98 -2.51
N ALA A 57 -3.16 5.02 -2.18
CA ALA A 57 -4.08 5.97 -2.78
C ALA A 57 -3.69 7.43 -2.47
N GLN A 58 -3.18 7.71 -1.26
CA GLN A 58 -2.65 9.03 -0.92
C GLN A 58 -1.38 9.36 -1.71
N ALA A 59 -0.45 8.42 -1.81
CA ALA A 59 0.78 8.60 -2.57
C ALA A 59 0.50 8.81 -4.06
N GLN A 60 -0.44 8.06 -4.63
CA GLN A 60 -0.87 8.22 -6.02
C GLN A 60 -1.48 9.61 -6.27
N ARG A 61 -2.43 10.03 -5.43
CA ARG A 61 -3.04 11.37 -5.53
C ARG A 61 -1.99 12.49 -5.43
N ALA A 62 -1.01 12.31 -4.54
CA ALA A 62 0.07 13.28 -4.39
C ALA A 62 0.95 13.34 -5.64
N LEU A 63 1.29 12.19 -6.23
CA LEU A 63 2.05 12.11 -7.47
C LEU A 63 1.30 12.73 -8.65
N ASP A 64 0.00 12.47 -8.76
CA ASP A 64 -0.86 13.04 -9.80
C ASP A 64 -0.92 14.57 -9.66
N ARG A 65 -1.04 15.08 -8.42
CA ARG A 65 -1.05 16.52 -8.16
C ARG A 65 0.27 17.19 -8.51
N ILE A 66 1.39 16.61 -8.12
CA ILE A 66 2.73 17.12 -8.54
C ILE A 66 2.83 17.16 -10.06
N SER A 67 2.40 16.08 -10.72
CA SER A 67 2.44 15.98 -12.17
C SER A 67 1.57 17.02 -12.86
N GLU A 68 0.40 17.29 -12.31
CA GLU A 68 -0.52 18.32 -12.83
C GLU A 68 0.01 19.74 -12.60
N GLU A 69 0.53 20.04 -11.40
CA GLU A 69 1.13 21.35 -11.10
C GLU A 69 2.39 21.59 -11.99
N LEU A 70 3.21 20.57 -12.21
CA LEU A 70 4.35 20.63 -13.13
C LEU A 70 3.91 20.90 -14.58
N ARG A 71 2.85 20.26 -15.06
CA ARG A 71 2.31 20.51 -16.42
C ARG A 71 1.76 21.92 -16.55
N ARG A 72 1.13 22.45 -15.51
CA ARG A 72 0.63 23.84 -15.50
C ARG A 72 1.78 24.84 -15.44
N ALA A 73 2.81 24.56 -14.63
CA ALA A 73 3.99 25.39 -14.54
C ALA A 73 4.71 25.51 -15.89
N SER A 74 4.80 24.42 -16.64
CA SER A 74 5.50 24.38 -17.92
C SER A 74 4.86 25.18 -19.04
N ARG A 75 3.56 25.40 -18.99
CA ARG A 75 2.81 26.10 -20.06
C ARG A 75 3.05 27.61 -20.13
N GLY A 76 3.66 28.20 -19.11
CA GLY A 76 3.84 29.65 -19.02
C GLY A 76 5.30 30.11 -18.92
N GLN A 77 6.28 29.19 -19.04
CA GLN A 77 7.67 29.51 -18.77
C GLN A 77 8.49 29.51 -20.05
N THR A 78 8.79 30.70 -20.56
CA THR A 78 9.82 30.93 -21.60
C THR A 78 11.20 31.18 -21.00
N ASP A 79 11.29 31.34 -19.66
CA ASP A 79 12.51 31.77 -18.98
C ASP A 79 13.32 30.58 -18.45
N ALA A 80 14.56 30.43 -18.91
CA ALA A 80 15.47 29.37 -18.50
C ALA A 80 15.73 29.35 -16.97
N ALA A 81 15.66 30.53 -16.32
CA ALA A 81 15.84 30.69 -14.87
C ALA A 81 14.72 30.08 -14.02
N ARG A 82 13.57 29.82 -14.64
CA ARG A 82 12.38 29.26 -13.94
C ARG A 82 12.12 27.79 -14.24
N ARG A 83 13.07 27.11 -14.86
CA ARG A 83 12.95 25.66 -15.12
C ARG A 83 12.85 24.89 -13.81
N PRO A 84 12.12 23.76 -13.78
CA PRO A 84 12.10 22.89 -12.63
C PRO A 84 13.50 22.39 -12.27
N VAL A 85 13.82 22.46 -10.98
CA VAL A 85 15.09 22.02 -10.42
C VAL A 85 14.84 20.74 -9.63
N CYS A 86 15.55 19.68 -10.01
CA CYS A 86 15.49 18.39 -9.33
C CYS A 86 16.65 18.30 -8.32
N GLY A 87 16.31 18.22 -7.03
CA GLY A 87 17.22 17.92 -5.93
C GLY A 87 17.17 16.44 -5.52
N ALA A 88 17.94 16.06 -4.52
CA ALA A 88 18.03 14.65 -4.07
C ALA A 88 16.69 14.08 -3.58
N ASN A 89 15.93 14.86 -2.79
CA ASN A 89 14.64 14.46 -2.23
C ASN A 89 13.57 15.55 -2.40
N GLN A 90 13.78 16.44 -3.35
CA GLN A 90 12.89 17.59 -3.58
C GLN A 90 12.86 18.00 -5.03
N ILE A 91 11.74 18.58 -5.44
CA ILE A 91 11.60 19.26 -6.72
C ILE A 91 11.06 20.67 -6.50
N THR A 92 11.70 21.63 -7.15
CA THR A 92 11.32 23.05 -7.08
C THR A 92 10.92 23.54 -8.46
N PHE A 93 9.81 24.22 -8.57
CA PHE A 93 9.35 24.82 -9.82
C PHE A 93 8.47 26.06 -9.55
N PHE A 94 8.29 26.89 -10.56
CA PHE A 94 7.46 28.09 -10.49
C PHE A 94 6.14 27.84 -11.22
N PRO A 95 4.98 28.05 -10.61
CA PRO A 95 3.69 27.98 -11.30
C PRO A 95 3.55 29.13 -12.30
N ALA A 96 2.79 28.90 -13.37
CA ALA A 96 2.55 29.92 -14.37
C ALA A 96 1.91 31.17 -13.74
N GLY A 97 2.53 32.34 -13.94
CA GLY A 97 2.02 33.62 -13.42
C GLY A 97 2.29 33.89 -11.94
N ALA A 98 2.89 32.95 -11.19
CA ALA A 98 3.22 33.18 -9.78
C ALA A 98 4.67 33.65 -9.59
N GLY A 99 4.86 34.58 -8.64
CA GLY A 99 6.19 35.08 -8.26
C GLY A 99 6.98 34.12 -7.38
N THR A 100 6.32 33.15 -6.74
CA THR A 100 6.91 32.27 -5.72
C THR A 100 7.02 30.84 -6.19
N ALA A 101 8.13 30.21 -5.81
CA ALA A 101 8.38 28.81 -6.12
C ALA A 101 7.52 27.87 -5.28
N ILE A 102 7.13 26.75 -5.88
CA ILE A 102 6.58 25.60 -5.18
C ILE A 102 7.70 24.58 -4.99
N VAL A 103 7.83 24.10 -3.76
CA VAL A 103 8.79 23.06 -3.38
C VAL A 103 8.01 21.86 -2.89
N TYR A 104 8.24 20.71 -3.53
CA TYR A 104 7.83 19.42 -3.00
C TYR A 104 9.05 18.71 -2.44
N GLY A 105 8.97 18.25 -1.20
CA GLY A 105 10.07 17.56 -0.54
C GLY A 105 9.56 16.54 0.47
N VAL A 106 10.42 15.59 0.83
CA VAL A 106 10.12 14.59 1.87
C VAL A 106 10.81 14.99 3.16
N ASN A 107 10.01 15.12 4.22
CA ASN A 107 10.52 15.41 5.57
C ASN A 107 9.73 14.62 6.62
N GLY A 108 10.45 13.95 7.53
CA GLY A 108 9.84 13.21 8.64
C GLY A 108 8.86 12.12 8.21
N GLY A 109 9.07 11.49 7.05
CA GLY A 109 8.16 10.45 6.53
C GLY A 109 6.90 11.02 5.89
N ASN A 110 6.86 12.32 5.58
CA ASN A 110 5.75 12.98 4.92
C ASN A 110 6.22 13.68 3.64
N LEU A 111 5.39 13.63 2.62
CA LEU A 111 5.54 14.49 1.44
C LEU A 111 4.93 15.84 1.75
N ILE A 112 5.74 16.88 1.71
CA ILE A 112 5.37 18.24 2.04
C ILE A 112 5.44 19.11 0.78
N ARG A 113 4.38 19.90 0.56
CA ARG A 113 4.33 20.97 -0.43
C ARG A 113 4.54 22.30 0.29
N THR A 114 5.52 23.06 -0.10
CA THR A 114 5.77 24.41 0.45
C THR A 114 5.61 25.44 -0.65
N GLN A 115 4.81 26.47 -0.37
CA GLN A 115 4.66 27.64 -1.20
C GLN A 115 4.43 28.85 -0.29
N ASP A 116 5.05 29.99 -0.55
CA ASP A 116 4.94 31.23 0.25
C ASP A 116 5.26 30.99 1.75
N ASN A 117 6.23 30.13 2.06
CA ASN A 117 6.56 29.67 3.40
C ASN A 117 5.44 28.90 4.14
N ILE A 118 4.37 28.56 3.44
CA ILE A 118 3.29 27.73 3.99
C ILE A 118 3.56 26.28 3.59
N ALA A 119 3.76 25.42 4.59
CA ALA A 119 3.97 23.99 4.40
C ALA A 119 2.66 23.23 4.54
N GLN A 120 2.34 22.39 3.57
CA GLN A 120 1.15 21.54 3.55
C GLN A 120 1.57 20.08 3.37
N THR A 121 1.13 19.20 4.26
CA THR A 121 1.34 17.75 4.12
C THR A 121 0.39 17.21 3.04
N MET A 122 0.97 16.57 2.03
CA MET A 122 0.26 15.99 0.89
C MET A 122 -0.01 14.50 1.04
N ALA A 123 0.96 13.77 1.61
CA ALA A 123 0.85 12.35 1.87
C ALA A 123 1.75 11.98 3.06
N ALA A 124 1.31 11.02 3.85
CA ALA A 124 2.06 10.43 4.95
C ALA A 124 2.73 9.12 4.52
N GLN A 125 3.69 8.65 5.33
CA GLN A 125 4.40 7.39 5.09
C GLN A 125 5.23 7.38 3.79
N ILE A 126 5.72 8.54 3.38
CA ILE A 126 6.59 8.69 2.22
C ILE A 126 8.04 8.75 2.69
N THR A 127 8.85 7.81 2.25
CA THR A 127 10.27 7.69 2.63
C THR A 127 11.22 8.31 1.62
N GLY A 128 10.78 8.52 0.38
CA GLY A 128 11.62 9.11 -0.65
C GLY A 128 10.84 9.74 -1.79
N LEU A 129 11.38 10.83 -2.31
CA LEU A 129 10.99 11.45 -3.56
C LEU A 129 12.26 11.63 -4.39
N THR A 130 12.37 10.91 -5.49
CA THR A 130 13.54 11.00 -6.39
C THR A 130 13.11 11.60 -7.73
N PRO A 131 13.22 12.91 -7.88
CA PRO A 131 12.96 13.55 -9.15
C PRO A 131 14.20 13.47 -10.05
N SER A 132 14.00 13.29 -11.34
CA SER A 132 15.06 13.30 -12.36
C SER A 132 14.64 14.21 -13.52
N CYS A 133 15.33 15.32 -13.66
CA CYS A 133 15.12 16.29 -14.72
C CYS A 133 16.08 16.00 -15.89
N GLN A 134 15.55 15.66 -17.05
CA GLN A 134 16.34 15.39 -18.25
C GLN A 134 16.42 16.61 -19.16
N ALA A 135 17.52 16.72 -19.90
CA ALA A 135 17.76 17.86 -20.81
C ALA A 135 16.70 18.00 -21.93
N ASN A 136 16.01 16.90 -22.27
CA ASN A 136 14.92 16.89 -23.26
C ASN A 136 13.56 17.36 -22.70
N GLY A 137 13.53 17.94 -21.51
CA GLY A 137 12.33 18.39 -20.85
C GLY A 137 11.49 17.26 -20.22
N LEU A 138 11.99 16.04 -20.16
CA LEU A 138 11.32 14.94 -19.45
C LEU A 138 11.69 14.97 -17.98
N ILE A 139 10.68 15.06 -17.12
CA ILE A 139 10.82 14.93 -15.68
C ILE A 139 10.24 13.58 -15.27
N ARG A 140 11.06 12.77 -14.63
CA ARG A 140 10.62 11.52 -13.98
C ARG A 140 10.54 11.75 -12.49
N LEU A 141 9.46 11.30 -11.90
CA LEU A 141 9.21 11.38 -10.46
C LEU A 141 9.10 9.95 -9.94
N GLN A 142 9.89 9.62 -8.95
CA GLN A 142 9.79 8.36 -8.24
C GLN A 142 9.45 8.66 -6.79
N LEU A 143 8.29 8.15 -6.33
CA LEU A 143 7.80 8.33 -4.98
C LEU A 143 7.83 6.98 -4.26
N THR A 144 8.51 6.90 -3.13
CA THR A 144 8.63 5.69 -2.32
C THR A 144 7.76 5.83 -1.08
N ALA A 145 6.75 4.97 -0.96
CA ALA A 145 5.87 4.88 0.20
C ALA A 145 6.23 3.65 1.04
N GLN A 146 6.22 3.80 2.36
CA GLN A 146 6.48 2.72 3.30
C GLN A 146 5.30 2.56 4.25
N VAL A 147 4.62 1.43 4.18
CA VAL A 147 3.52 1.09 5.09
C VAL A 147 4.04 0.19 6.20
N ARG A 148 3.88 0.62 7.44
CA ARG A 148 4.13 -0.24 8.59
C ARG A 148 2.95 -1.18 8.78
N VAL A 149 3.19 -2.47 8.65
CA VAL A 149 2.21 -3.49 8.99
C VAL A 149 2.35 -3.79 10.48
N LEU A 150 1.40 -3.30 11.29
CA LEU A 150 1.30 -3.61 12.71
C LEU A 150 0.92 -5.09 12.88
N SER A 151 1.90 -5.96 12.86
CA SER A 151 1.78 -7.31 13.34
C SER A 151 3.05 -7.63 14.14
N THR A 152 3.01 -8.61 15.00
CA THR A 152 4.01 -9.10 15.95
C THR A 152 5.49 -9.17 15.51
N GLY A 153 5.81 -8.63 14.34
CA GLY A 153 7.15 -8.34 13.82
C GLY A 153 7.02 -7.17 12.88
N ALA A 154 7.78 -6.10 13.10
CA ALA A 154 7.76 -4.86 12.35
C ALA A 154 8.15 -5.08 10.86
N THR A 155 7.28 -5.66 10.08
CA THR A 155 7.43 -5.77 8.63
C THR A 155 6.89 -4.50 7.99
N SER A 156 7.78 -3.72 7.39
CA SER A 156 7.39 -2.60 6.54
C SER A 156 7.36 -3.06 5.08
N VAL A 157 6.31 -2.71 4.37
CA VAL A 157 6.20 -2.92 2.93
C VAL A 157 6.53 -1.61 2.23
N THR A 158 7.53 -1.64 1.36
CA THR A 158 7.95 -0.48 0.57
C THR A 158 7.37 -0.62 -0.83
N GLN A 159 6.72 0.43 -1.32
CA GLN A 159 6.22 0.50 -2.68
C GLN A 159 6.71 1.76 -3.37
N THR A 160 7.04 1.61 -4.65
CA THR A 160 7.56 2.71 -5.47
C THR A 160 6.58 3.03 -6.58
N LEU A 161 6.15 4.28 -6.63
CA LEU A 161 5.28 4.85 -7.65
C LEU A 161 6.11 5.69 -8.62
N ASN A 162 5.87 5.55 -9.91
CA ASN A 162 6.59 6.29 -10.95
C ASN A 162 5.64 7.20 -11.72
N GLY A 163 6.01 8.46 -11.86
CA GLY A 163 5.34 9.45 -12.69
C GLY A 163 6.28 10.04 -13.73
N GLN A 164 5.73 10.46 -14.87
CA GLN A 164 6.48 11.14 -15.91
C GLN A 164 5.71 12.37 -16.40
N VAL A 165 6.42 13.47 -16.51
CA VAL A 165 5.89 14.73 -17.05
C VAL A 165 6.82 15.23 -18.13
N ARG A 166 6.29 15.48 -19.30
CA ARG A 166 7.06 16.14 -20.38
C ARG A 166 6.73 17.62 -20.39
N ILE A 167 7.77 18.42 -20.24
CA ILE A 167 7.71 19.87 -20.41
C ILE A 167 8.03 20.17 -21.87
N PRO A 168 7.16 20.87 -22.61
CA PRO A 168 7.49 21.31 -23.95
C PRO A 168 8.77 22.14 -23.88
N ASN A 169 9.73 21.81 -24.73
CA ASN A 169 10.90 22.67 -24.90
C ASN A 169 10.42 24.02 -25.45
N PRO A 170 10.86 25.14 -24.90
CA PRO A 170 10.59 26.45 -25.47
C PRO A 170 11.22 26.61 -26.83
#